data_a28860af29b103987244c2a842785854
#
_entry.id   a28860af29b103987244c2a842785854
#
_cell.length_a   1.000
_cell.length_b   1.000
_cell.length_c   1.000
_cell.angle_alpha   90.00
_cell.angle_beta   90.00
_cell.angle_gamma   90.00
#
_symmetry.space_group_name_H-M   'P 1'
#
loop_
_entity.id
_entity.type
_entity.pdbx_description
1 polymer ?
#
loop_
_entity_poly.entity_id
_entity_poly.type
_entity_poly.pdbx_seq_one_letter_code
_entity_poly.pdbx_strand_id
1 'polypeptide(L)'
;IRRRAERHLEKGRVVIFAGGTGNPYFSTDTTAALRAAEINADVILMAKNNVDGVYSADPKLDAKAVKFDELTHLDVIAKGLQVMDSTASSLSMDNDIPLVVFNLNEPGNIQRAIMGENIGATVRGK
;
A
#
# COMPACT_ATOMS: atom_id res chain seq x y z
N ILE A 1 11.13 19.01 3.10
CA ILE A 1 9.86 18.34 3.49
C ILE A 1 10.12 17.13 4.34
N ARG A 2 11.01 16.22 3.93
CA ARG A 2 11.34 14.98 4.65
C ARG A 2 11.72 15.22 6.11
N ARG A 3 12.70 16.04 6.38
CA ARG A 3 13.17 16.32 7.75
C ARG A 3 12.07 16.91 8.63
N ARG A 4 11.26 17.77 8.06
CA ARG A 4 10.16 18.41 8.79
C ARG A 4 9.08 17.40 9.17
N ALA A 5 8.74 16.49 8.24
CA ALA A 5 7.80 15.41 8.49
C ALA A 5 8.32 14.46 9.58
N GLU A 6 9.56 14.01 9.47
CA GLU A 6 10.21 13.15 10.46
C GLU A 6 10.19 13.79 11.86
N ARG A 7 10.48 15.07 11.95
CA ARG A 7 10.48 15.80 13.22
C ARG A 7 9.10 15.84 13.86
N HIS A 8 8.06 16.05 13.08
CA HIS A 8 6.68 16.00 13.59
C HIS A 8 6.29 14.61 14.06
N LEU A 9 6.69 13.57 13.31
CA LEU A 9 6.44 12.17 13.69
C LEU A 9 7.16 11.79 14.97
N GLU A 10 8.40 12.21 15.15
CA GLU A 10 9.18 11.99 16.38
C GLU A 10 8.51 12.59 17.61
N LYS A 11 7.75 13.67 17.42
CA LYS A 11 6.97 14.32 18.49
C LYS A 11 5.61 13.66 18.71
N GLY A 12 5.33 12.52 18.10
CA GLY A 12 4.07 11.79 18.25
C GLY A 12 2.90 12.43 17.49
N ARG A 13 3.17 13.21 16.48
CA ARG A 13 2.15 13.87 15.66
C ARG A 13 1.79 13.04 14.44
N VAL A 14 0.56 13.19 13.98
CA VAL A 14 0.10 12.66 12.69
C VAL A 14 0.42 13.68 11.60
N VAL A 15 1.02 13.23 10.51
CA VAL A 15 1.38 14.09 9.37
C VAL A 15 0.51 13.72 8.17
N ILE A 16 -0.07 14.73 7.53
CA ILE A 16 -0.86 14.56 6.32
C ILE A 16 -0.06 15.09 5.12
N PHE A 17 0.18 14.21 4.14
CA PHE A 17 0.80 14.57 2.87
C PHE A 17 -0.28 14.81 1.83
N ALA A 18 -0.51 16.05 1.46
CA ALA A 18 -1.52 16.44 0.48
C ALA A 18 -0.87 16.88 -0.84
N GLY A 19 -1.61 16.73 -1.92
CA GLY A 19 -1.20 17.25 -3.24
C GLY A 19 -0.30 16.34 -4.07
N GLY A 20 -0.15 15.08 -3.69
CA GLY A 20 0.65 14.13 -4.47
C GLY A 20 2.14 14.47 -4.50
N THR A 21 2.84 14.09 -5.58
CA THR A 21 4.25 14.42 -5.79
C THR A 21 4.45 15.85 -6.26
N GLY A 22 3.40 16.46 -6.80
CA GLY A 22 3.50 17.75 -7.49
C GLY A 22 4.04 17.63 -8.92
N ASN A 23 4.28 16.41 -9.40
CA ASN A 23 4.77 16.15 -10.75
C ASN A 23 3.72 15.47 -11.61
N PRO A 24 3.55 15.88 -12.88
CA PRO A 24 2.68 15.16 -13.81
C PRO A 24 3.13 13.72 -14.01
N TYR A 25 2.21 12.85 -14.40
CA TYR A 25 2.42 11.42 -14.69
C TYR A 25 2.72 10.52 -13.48
N PHE A 26 2.82 11.06 -12.29
CA PHE A 26 3.01 10.28 -11.07
C PHE A 26 1.67 10.15 -10.31
N SER A 27 1.33 8.92 -9.97
CA SER A 27 0.08 8.61 -9.26
C SER A 27 0.17 8.89 -7.77
N THR A 28 -0.98 8.82 -7.09
CA THR A 28 -1.04 8.86 -5.62
C THR A 28 -0.39 7.61 -5.00
N ASP A 29 -0.42 6.48 -5.70
CA ASP A 29 0.30 5.26 -5.26
C ASP A 29 1.80 5.50 -5.18
N THR A 30 2.37 6.10 -6.24
CA THR A 30 3.79 6.50 -6.25
C THR A 30 4.10 7.48 -5.13
N THR A 31 3.21 8.44 -4.87
CA THR A 31 3.37 9.38 -3.76
C THR A 31 3.44 8.66 -2.42
N ALA A 32 2.54 7.71 -2.18
CA ALA A 32 2.52 6.93 -0.94
C ALA A 32 3.83 6.17 -0.75
N ALA A 33 4.32 5.48 -1.78
CA ALA A 33 5.58 4.74 -1.73
C ALA A 33 6.78 5.67 -1.50
N LEU A 34 6.82 6.82 -2.20
CA LEU A 34 7.89 7.81 -2.05
C LEU A 34 7.94 8.39 -0.63
N ARG A 35 6.78 8.82 -0.11
CA ARG A 35 6.73 9.41 1.24
C ARG A 35 7.03 8.37 2.31
N ALA A 36 6.56 7.14 2.14
CA ALA A 36 6.89 6.04 3.05
C ALA A 36 8.40 5.78 3.09
N ALA A 37 9.07 5.76 1.95
CA ALA A 37 10.53 5.61 1.87
C ALA A 37 11.25 6.78 2.54
N GLU A 38 10.81 8.02 2.27
CA GLU A 38 11.43 9.22 2.83
C GLU A 38 11.38 9.28 4.35
N ILE A 39 10.28 8.86 4.96
CA ILE A 39 10.09 8.90 6.43
C ILE A 39 10.45 7.59 7.12
N ASN A 40 10.97 6.60 6.40
CA ASN A 40 11.27 5.26 6.92
C ASN A 40 10.05 4.60 7.57
N ALA A 41 8.91 4.64 6.89
CA ALA A 41 7.70 4.00 7.37
C ALA A 41 7.88 2.48 7.47
N ASP A 42 7.26 1.88 8.47
CA ASP A 42 7.32 0.42 8.68
C ASP A 42 6.39 -0.34 7.74
N VAL A 43 5.33 0.30 7.28
CA VAL A 43 4.31 -0.31 6.43
C VAL A 43 3.50 0.76 5.70
N ILE A 44 2.99 0.42 4.51
CA ILE A 44 1.97 1.20 3.82
C ILE A 44 0.63 0.49 3.99
N LEU A 45 -0.34 1.16 4.57
CA LEU A 45 -1.71 0.67 4.67
C LEU A 45 -2.51 1.22 3.50
N MET A 46 -2.85 0.37 2.55
CA MET A 46 -3.58 0.75 1.33
C MET A 46 -5.05 0.41 1.47
N ALA A 47 -5.85 1.40 1.84
CA ALA A 47 -7.29 1.27 1.98
C ALA A 47 -7.96 1.50 0.62
N LYS A 48 -8.60 0.47 0.07
CA LYS A 48 -9.24 0.52 -1.25
C LYS A 48 -10.76 0.48 -1.14
N ASN A 49 -11.42 1.13 -2.09
CA ASN A 49 -12.88 1.11 -2.17
C ASN A 49 -13.36 -0.22 -2.74
N ASN A 50 -14.16 -0.95 -1.97
CA ASN A 50 -14.81 -2.21 -2.38
C ASN A 50 -13.84 -3.28 -2.91
N VAL A 51 -12.59 -3.27 -2.46
CA VAL A 51 -11.59 -4.28 -2.78
C VAL A 51 -11.01 -4.77 -1.47
N ASP A 52 -11.22 -6.04 -1.16
CA ASP A 52 -10.87 -6.64 0.13
C ASP A 52 -9.50 -7.33 0.16
N GLY A 53 -8.74 -7.22 -0.91
CA GLY A 53 -7.41 -7.82 -0.99
C GLY A 53 -6.86 -7.85 -2.39
N VAL A 54 -5.97 -8.79 -2.65
CA VAL A 54 -5.32 -9.01 -3.95
C VAL A 54 -5.76 -10.35 -4.50
N TYR A 55 -6.16 -10.36 -5.76
CA TYR A 55 -6.68 -11.55 -6.45
C TYR A 55 -5.84 -11.90 -7.67
N SER A 56 -5.88 -13.17 -8.08
CA SER A 56 -5.21 -13.65 -9.30
C SER A 56 -5.78 -13.02 -10.58
N ALA A 57 -7.05 -12.61 -10.53
CA ALA A 57 -7.76 -11.90 -11.59
C ALA A 57 -8.88 -11.08 -10.95
N ASP A 58 -9.59 -10.27 -11.75
CA ASP A 58 -10.73 -9.52 -11.23
C ASP A 58 -11.86 -10.48 -10.82
N PRO A 59 -12.20 -10.59 -9.52
CA PRO A 59 -13.23 -11.52 -9.05
C PRO A 59 -14.63 -11.19 -9.59
N LYS A 60 -14.86 -9.98 -10.08
CA LYS A 60 -16.12 -9.58 -10.71
C LYS A 60 -16.27 -10.14 -12.10
N LEU A 61 -15.16 -10.40 -12.78
CA LEU A 61 -15.12 -10.90 -14.16
C LEU A 61 -14.79 -12.39 -14.23
N ASP A 62 -14.09 -12.92 -13.24
CA ASP A 62 -13.65 -14.31 -13.21
C ASP A 62 -14.01 -14.93 -11.86
N ALA A 63 -14.98 -15.86 -11.89
CA ALA A 63 -15.43 -16.58 -10.69
C ALA A 63 -14.36 -17.51 -10.12
N LYS A 64 -13.31 -17.83 -10.89
CA LYS A 64 -12.19 -18.67 -10.46
C LYS A 64 -11.03 -17.87 -9.87
N ALA A 65 -11.17 -16.56 -9.77
CA ALA A 65 -10.15 -15.71 -9.16
C ALA A 65 -9.87 -16.13 -7.72
N VAL A 66 -8.60 -16.30 -7.40
CA VAL A 66 -8.14 -16.71 -6.07
C VAL A 66 -7.63 -15.49 -5.31
N LYS A 67 -8.09 -15.34 -4.07
CA LYS A 67 -7.61 -14.30 -3.18
C LYS A 67 -6.30 -14.75 -2.52
N PHE A 68 -5.31 -13.86 -2.53
CA PHE A 68 -4.03 -14.10 -1.86
C PHE A 68 -4.05 -13.47 -0.46
N ASP A 69 -3.56 -14.20 0.52
CA ASP A 69 -3.36 -13.66 1.87
C ASP A 69 -2.01 -12.98 1.99
N GLU A 70 -0.98 -13.56 1.38
CA GLU A 70 0.38 -13.04 1.43
C GLU A 70 1.07 -13.23 0.07
N LEU A 71 1.81 -12.20 -0.35
CA LEU A 71 2.55 -12.15 -1.60
C LEU A 71 3.89 -11.47 -1.38
N THR A 72 4.87 -11.76 -2.23
CA THR A 72 6.07 -10.93 -2.34
C THR A 72 5.83 -9.78 -3.33
N HIS A 73 6.64 -8.73 -3.23
CA HIS A 73 6.61 -7.65 -4.23
C HIS A 73 6.92 -8.19 -5.63
N LEU A 74 7.86 -9.14 -5.72
CA LEU A 74 8.19 -9.75 -7.00
C LEU A 74 7.01 -10.53 -7.58
N ASP A 75 6.24 -11.24 -6.78
CA ASP A 75 5.03 -11.93 -7.23
C ASP A 75 4.02 -10.96 -7.85
N VAL A 76 3.84 -9.81 -7.22
CA VAL A 76 2.93 -8.77 -7.73
C VAL A 76 3.37 -8.30 -9.11
N ILE A 77 4.65 -8.01 -9.28
CA ILE A 77 5.22 -7.54 -10.54
C ILE A 77 5.20 -8.65 -11.60
N ALA A 78 5.72 -9.83 -11.26
CA ALA A 78 5.87 -10.94 -12.20
C ALA A 78 4.52 -11.48 -12.71
N LYS A 79 3.50 -11.50 -11.85
CA LYS A 79 2.15 -11.96 -12.20
C LYS A 79 1.26 -10.83 -12.75
N GLY A 80 1.77 -9.60 -12.83
CA GLY A 80 1.02 -8.45 -13.33
C GLY A 80 -0.23 -8.14 -12.50
N LEU A 81 -0.17 -8.35 -11.20
CA LEU A 81 -1.31 -8.12 -10.31
C LEU A 81 -1.54 -6.62 -10.10
N GLN A 82 -2.80 -6.22 -10.12
CA GLN A 82 -3.19 -4.82 -9.95
C GLN A 82 -3.34 -4.46 -8.47
N VAL A 83 -2.24 -4.16 -7.82
CA VAL A 83 -2.21 -3.68 -6.43
C VAL A 83 -1.98 -2.18 -6.41
N MET A 84 -0.93 -1.74 -7.03
CA MET A 84 -0.54 -0.35 -7.24
C MET A 84 0.16 -0.26 -8.58
N ASP A 85 0.44 0.95 -9.07
CA ASP A 85 1.15 1.09 -10.33
C ASP A 85 2.59 0.55 -10.24
N SER A 86 3.20 0.27 -11.39
CA SER A 86 4.52 -0.37 -11.47
C SER A 86 5.63 0.46 -10.81
N THR A 87 5.56 1.78 -10.90
CA THR A 87 6.53 2.67 -10.27
C THR A 87 6.46 2.55 -8.74
N ALA A 88 5.26 2.58 -8.19
CA ALA A 88 5.04 2.43 -6.76
C ALA A 88 5.45 1.04 -6.26
N SER A 89 5.15 -0.01 -7.03
CA SER A 89 5.54 -1.39 -6.70
C SER A 89 7.06 -1.56 -6.66
N SER A 90 7.76 -1.04 -7.67
CA SER A 90 9.22 -1.10 -7.73
C SER A 90 9.88 -0.33 -6.59
N LEU A 91 9.37 0.86 -6.30
CA LEU A 91 9.89 1.70 -5.21
C LEU A 91 9.70 1.04 -3.84
N SER A 92 8.54 0.44 -3.62
CA SER A 92 8.25 -0.30 -2.38
C SER A 92 9.13 -1.54 -2.24
N MET A 93 9.34 -2.28 -3.33
CA MET A 93 10.22 -3.45 -3.36
C MET A 93 11.67 -3.06 -3.06
N ASP A 94 12.18 -2.04 -3.74
CA ASP A 94 13.57 -1.60 -3.60
C ASP A 94 13.89 -1.08 -2.19
N ASN A 95 12.89 -0.57 -1.49
CA ASN A 95 13.04 -0.05 -0.12
C ASN A 95 12.51 -1.00 0.95
N ASP A 96 12.15 -2.23 0.60
CA ASP A 96 11.64 -3.25 1.52
C ASP A 96 10.46 -2.77 2.38
N ILE A 97 9.52 -2.04 1.78
CA ILE A 97 8.36 -1.49 2.50
C ILE A 97 7.18 -2.45 2.33
N PRO A 98 6.71 -3.09 3.42
CA PRO A 98 5.53 -3.93 3.37
C PRO A 98 4.26 -3.12 3.05
N LEU A 99 3.33 -3.78 2.39
CA LEU A 99 2.06 -3.19 1.98
C LEU A 99 0.92 -4.08 2.47
N VAL A 100 -0.09 -3.47 3.08
CA VAL A 100 -1.33 -4.17 3.46
C VAL A 100 -2.49 -3.56 2.67
N VAL A 101 -3.14 -4.38 1.87
CA VAL A 101 -4.29 -3.97 1.04
C VAL A 101 -5.57 -4.47 1.70
N PHE A 102 -6.50 -3.58 1.99
CA PHE A 102 -7.75 -3.92 2.66
C PHE A 102 -8.92 -3.05 2.20
N ASN A 103 -10.14 -3.48 2.54
CA ASN A 103 -11.35 -2.76 2.17
C ASN A 103 -11.62 -1.57 3.10
N LEU A 104 -11.61 -0.36 2.53
CA LEU A 104 -11.91 0.87 3.25
C LEU A 104 -13.37 0.95 3.71
N ASN A 105 -14.28 0.38 2.95
CA ASN A 105 -15.72 0.59 3.13
C ASN A 105 -16.33 -0.21 4.28
N GLU A 106 -15.65 -1.22 4.79
CA GLU A 106 -16.11 -1.93 5.96
C GLU A 106 -15.77 -1.14 7.24
N PRO A 107 -16.78 -0.81 8.07
CA PRO A 107 -16.54 -0.03 9.29
C PRO A 107 -15.52 -0.71 10.22
N GLY A 108 -14.59 0.07 10.73
CA GLY A 108 -13.56 -0.40 11.67
C GLY A 108 -12.32 -1.02 11.03
N ASN A 109 -12.27 -1.20 9.71
CA ASN A 109 -11.14 -1.85 9.04
C ASN A 109 -9.82 -1.07 9.16
N ILE A 110 -9.86 0.25 9.15
CA ILE A 110 -8.64 1.06 9.33
C ILE A 110 -8.02 0.76 10.70
N GLN A 111 -8.83 0.74 11.74
CA GLN A 111 -8.37 0.41 13.09
C GLN A 111 -7.83 -1.02 13.16
N ARG A 112 -8.53 -2.00 12.58
CA ARG A 112 -8.09 -3.39 12.55
C ARG A 112 -6.75 -3.53 11.83
N ALA A 113 -6.57 -2.86 10.68
CA ALA A 113 -5.32 -2.88 9.94
C ALA A 113 -4.16 -2.30 10.77
N ILE A 114 -4.38 -1.18 11.45
CA ILE A 114 -3.39 -0.55 12.33
C ILE A 114 -3.02 -1.47 13.50
N MET A 115 -3.99 -2.21 14.02
CA MET A 115 -3.78 -3.17 15.12
C MET A 115 -3.16 -4.50 14.66
N GLY A 116 -2.87 -4.66 13.37
CA GLY A 116 -2.20 -5.83 12.83
C GLY A 116 -3.09 -7.02 12.54
N GLU A 117 -4.42 -6.86 12.52
CA GLU A 117 -5.34 -7.93 12.15
C GLU A 117 -5.22 -8.26 10.65
N ASN A 118 -5.32 -9.54 10.31
CA ASN A 118 -5.27 -10.01 8.92
C ASN A 118 -6.65 -9.86 8.25
N ILE A 119 -6.90 -8.69 7.69
CA ILE A 119 -8.19 -8.34 7.07
C ILE A 119 -8.11 -8.15 5.55
N GLY A 120 -6.98 -8.42 4.95
CA GLY A 120 -6.76 -8.24 3.53
C GLY A 120 -5.55 -9.03 3.05
N ALA A 121 -4.81 -8.48 2.12
CA ALA A 121 -3.58 -9.09 1.60
C ALA A 121 -2.35 -8.33 2.08
N THR A 122 -1.31 -9.05 2.44
CA THR A 122 0.00 -8.50 2.81
C THR A 122 0.99 -8.76 1.70
N VAL A 123 1.66 -7.72 1.24
CA VAL A 123 2.74 -7.79 0.24
C VAL A 123 4.03 -7.39 0.93
N ARG A 124 5.00 -8.30 0.98
CA ARG A 124 6.28 -8.04 1.64
C ARG A 124 7.41 -8.92 1.11
N GLY A 125 8.64 -8.44 1.29
CA GLY A 125 9.82 -9.12 0.81
C GLY A 125 10.02 -9.00 -0.70
N LYS A 126 10.97 -9.73 -1.20
CA LYS A 126 11.35 -9.69 -2.63
C LYS A 126 10.90 -10.91 -3.41
#